data_a7e40b206ec5743eeceec7a6fc46b05b
#
_entry.id   a7e40b206ec5743eeceec7a6fc46b05b
#
_cell.length_a   1.000
_cell.length_b   1.000
_cell.length_c   1.000
_cell.angle_alpha   90.00
_cell.angle_beta   90.00
_cell.angle_gamma   90.00
#
_symmetry.space_group_name_H-M   'P 1'
#
loop_
_entity.id
_entity.type
_entity.pdbx_description
1 polymer ?
#
loop_
_entity_poly.entity_id
_entity_poly.type
_entity_poly.pdbx_seq_one_letter_code
_entity_poly.pdbx_strand_id
1 'polypeptide(L)'
;MSIRVFLAGFVAAIAVPASAQETYVVEPVHSQPHFETRHIGFSPQFGSFGKMAGKVMLDRAAKKGTVDLTIDTTSIKTFDTRLDAIVKGERFFNVEKYPTMTFKSTNMAFDGDRVVGVDGDLTMLGVTKPVSLKVVTFACGENPFNKKPMCGAEATTTIKRSEWGMTDGLKINNPADDIKITIPIEAYRE
;
A
#
# COMPACT_ATOMS: atom_id res chain seq x y z
N MET A 1 9.70 -20.63 -73.70
CA MET A 1 10.58 -19.99 -72.68
C MET A 1 9.65 -19.34 -71.68
N SER A 2 9.36 -20.02 -70.53
CA SER A 2 8.36 -19.61 -69.54
C SER A 2 9.08 -18.92 -68.39
N ILE A 3 8.78 -17.62 -68.19
CA ILE A 3 9.31 -16.81 -67.11
C ILE A 3 8.42 -17.05 -65.86
N ARG A 4 8.99 -17.62 -64.82
CA ARG A 4 8.35 -17.74 -63.52
C ARG A 4 8.71 -16.50 -62.69
N VAL A 5 7.72 -15.66 -62.42
CA VAL A 5 7.84 -14.53 -61.49
C VAL A 5 7.64 -15.08 -60.06
N PHE A 6 8.67 -15.00 -59.22
CA PHE A 6 8.55 -15.27 -57.77
C PHE A 6 8.10 -13.96 -57.11
N LEU A 7 6.90 -13.95 -56.54
CA LEU A 7 6.43 -12.90 -55.63
C LEU A 7 6.97 -13.20 -54.26
N ALA A 8 8.00 -12.46 -53.80
CA ALA A 8 8.49 -12.49 -52.45
C ALA A 8 7.55 -11.68 -51.55
N GLY A 9 6.71 -12.34 -50.77
CA GLY A 9 5.86 -11.67 -49.74
C GLY A 9 6.70 -11.13 -48.62
N PHE A 10 6.74 -9.84 -48.44
CA PHE A 10 7.37 -9.15 -47.32
C PHE A 10 6.41 -9.22 -46.11
N VAL A 11 6.67 -10.08 -45.11
CA VAL A 11 5.96 -10.09 -43.84
C VAL A 11 6.56 -9.01 -42.96
N ALA A 12 5.87 -7.87 -42.86
CA ALA A 12 6.25 -6.83 -41.90
C ALA A 12 5.93 -7.31 -40.48
N ALA A 13 6.95 -7.61 -39.67
CA ALA A 13 6.80 -7.87 -38.26
C ALA A 13 6.40 -6.55 -37.55
N ILE A 14 5.18 -6.49 -37.06
CA ILE A 14 4.71 -5.38 -36.22
C ILE A 14 5.38 -5.56 -34.85
N ALA A 15 6.40 -4.76 -34.55
CA ALA A 15 6.97 -4.67 -33.23
C ALA A 15 5.93 -4.04 -32.30
N VAL A 16 5.28 -4.82 -31.46
CA VAL A 16 4.46 -4.31 -30.35
C VAL A 16 5.43 -3.66 -29.37
N PRO A 17 5.29 -2.35 -29.04
CA PRO A 17 6.13 -1.73 -28.03
C PRO A 17 5.96 -2.50 -26.72
N ALA A 18 7.02 -3.06 -26.19
CA ALA A 18 7.03 -3.62 -24.86
C ALA A 18 6.70 -2.49 -23.89
N SER A 19 5.54 -2.55 -23.23
CA SER A 19 5.23 -1.62 -22.15
C SER A 19 6.29 -1.80 -21.08
N ALA A 20 7.05 -0.74 -20.80
CA ALA A 20 8.07 -0.78 -19.79
C ALA A 20 7.41 -0.67 -18.40
N GLN A 21 7.79 -1.55 -17.49
CA GLN A 21 7.44 -1.44 -16.08
C GLN A 21 7.95 -0.11 -15.54
N GLU A 22 7.06 0.70 -14.96
CA GLU A 22 7.38 1.98 -14.36
C GLU A 22 7.58 1.81 -12.85
N THR A 23 8.63 2.43 -12.30
CA THR A 23 8.91 2.45 -10.87
C THR A 23 8.52 3.79 -10.28
N TYR A 24 7.77 3.75 -9.19
CA TYR A 24 7.33 4.92 -8.42
C TYR A 24 7.87 4.85 -7.00
N VAL A 25 8.44 5.95 -6.52
CA VAL A 25 8.91 6.09 -5.13
C VAL A 25 7.88 6.85 -4.32
N VAL A 26 7.52 6.29 -3.17
CA VAL A 26 6.53 6.89 -2.26
C VAL A 26 6.99 8.26 -1.78
N GLU A 27 6.11 9.24 -1.88
CA GLU A 27 6.28 10.59 -1.34
C GLU A 27 5.75 10.63 0.09
N PRO A 28 6.60 10.88 1.12
CA PRO A 28 6.23 10.61 2.51
C PRO A 28 5.30 11.65 3.14
N VAL A 29 5.21 12.87 2.59
CA VAL A 29 4.41 13.94 3.20
C VAL A 29 2.91 13.68 3.02
N HIS A 30 2.51 13.18 1.84
CA HIS A 30 1.13 12.90 1.51
C HIS A 30 0.77 11.39 1.59
N SER A 31 1.71 10.58 2.11
CA SER A 31 1.54 9.12 2.23
C SER A 31 1.61 8.70 3.70
N GLN A 32 0.58 9.05 4.46
CA GLN A 32 0.52 8.81 5.90
C GLN A 32 -0.63 7.85 6.24
N PRO A 33 -0.34 6.55 6.43
CA PRO A 33 -1.35 5.58 6.83
C PRO A 33 -2.01 5.98 8.15
N HIS A 34 -3.32 5.82 8.22
CA HIS A 34 -4.08 6.08 9.43
C HIS A 34 -5.06 4.93 9.73
N PHE A 35 -5.45 4.85 10.98
CA PHE A 35 -6.33 3.80 11.46
C PHE A 35 -7.44 4.33 12.35
N GLU A 36 -8.54 3.60 12.37
CA GLU A 36 -9.68 3.80 13.26
C GLU A 36 -9.92 2.53 14.07
N THR A 37 -10.18 2.70 15.35
CA THR A 37 -10.64 1.65 16.28
C THR A 37 -11.76 2.18 17.16
N ARG A 38 -12.34 1.32 17.99
CA ARG A 38 -13.38 1.72 18.95
C ARG A 38 -12.88 1.64 20.40
N HIS A 39 -13.16 2.68 21.17
CA HIS A 39 -12.90 2.71 22.61
C HIS A 39 -14.12 2.18 23.37
N ILE A 40 -13.98 1.00 23.98
CA ILE A 40 -15.02 0.30 24.78
C ILE A 40 -16.36 0.20 24.01
N GLY A 41 -16.29 0.14 22.66
CA GLY A 41 -17.49 0.11 21.82
C GLY A 41 -18.24 1.45 21.62
N PHE A 42 -17.87 2.51 22.36
CA PHE A 42 -18.62 3.77 22.34
C PHE A 42 -18.21 4.71 21.20
N SER A 43 -16.95 5.14 21.18
CA SER A 43 -16.50 6.18 20.25
C SER A 43 -15.37 5.70 19.35
N PRO A 44 -15.27 6.21 18.11
CA PRO A 44 -14.11 5.99 17.28
C PRO A 44 -12.89 6.71 17.85
N GLN A 45 -11.75 6.05 17.77
CA GLN A 45 -10.43 6.61 18.07
C GLN A 45 -9.56 6.45 16.84
N PHE A 46 -8.69 7.42 16.61
CA PHE A 46 -7.87 7.50 15.42
C PHE A 46 -6.40 7.62 15.76
N GLY A 47 -5.56 7.14 14.86
CA GLY A 47 -4.14 7.38 14.88
C GLY A 47 -3.56 7.30 13.48
N SER A 48 -2.34 7.79 13.31
CA SER A 48 -1.64 7.79 12.04
C SER A 48 -0.16 7.46 12.22
N PHE A 49 0.50 7.05 11.13
CA PHE A 49 1.94 6.91 11.06
C PHE A 49 2.48 8.02 10.17
N GLY A 50 3.32 8.89 10.73
CA GLY A 50 3.86 10.05 10.03
C GLY A 50 5.01 9.73 9.06
N LYS A 51 5.49 8.47 9.01
CA LYS A 51 6.60 8.06 8.14
C LYS A 51 6.32 6.73 7.47
N MET A 52 6.20 6.79 6.16
CA MET A 52 6.14 5.62 5.28
C MET A 52 7.09 5.84 4.10
N ALA A 53 7.76 4.78 3.68
CA ALA A 53 8.62 4.76 2.50
C ALA A 53 8.37 3.48 1.72
N GLY A 54 8.74 3.46 0.44
CA GLY A 54 8.63 2.27 -0.39
C GLY A 54 8.60 2.56 -1.86
N LYS A 55 8.34 1.50 -2.62
CA LYS A 55 8.24 1.55 -4.08
C LYS A 55 7.00 0.82 -4.57
N VAL A 56 6.45 1.35 -5.64
CA VAL A 56 5.38 0.73 -6.41
C VAL A 56 5.90 0.55 -7.83
N MET A 57 5.86 -0.68 -8.33
CA MET A 57 6.17 -0.97 -9.73
C MET A 57 4.87 -1.26 -10.46
N LEU A 58 4.64 -0.63 -11.61
CA LEU A 58 3.42 -0.77 -12.41
C LEU A 58 3.76 -1.06 -13.87
N ASP A 59 3.14 -2.08 -14.41
CA ASP A 59 2.97 -2.31 -15.83
C ASP A 59 1.47 -2.38 -16.12
N ARG A 60 0.89 -1.23 -16.44
CA ARG A 60 -0.57 -1.12 -16.65
C ARG A 60 -1.02 -1.86 -17.90
N ALA A 61 -0.20 -1.94 -18.93
CA ALA A 61 -0.54 -2.68 -20.14
C ALA A 61 -0.54 -4.19 -19.90
N ALA A 62 0.45 -4.71 -19.16
CA ALA A 62 0.50 -6.12 -18.77
C ALA A 62 -0.42 -6.47 -17.57
N LYS A 63 -1.08 -5.48 -16.95
CA LYS A 63 -1.91 -5.65 -15.73
C LYS A 63 -1.14 -6.31 -14.61
N LYS A 64 0.08 -5.84 -14.37
CA LYS A 64 1.00 -6.34 -13.34
C LYS A 64 1.58 -5.19 -12.54
N GLY A 65 1.92 -5.48 -11.30
CA GLY A 65 2.61 -4.53 -10.45
C GLY A 65 2.98 -5.14 -9.12
N THR A 66 3.83 -4.44 -8.38
CA THR A 66 4.22 -4.79 -7.01
C THR A 66 4.22 -3.56 -6.13
N VAL A 67 3.98 -3.79 -4.84
CA VAL A 67 4.05 -2.78 -3.77
C VAL A 67 4.97 -3.31 -2.68
N ASP A 68 5.97 -2.54 -2.29
CA ASP A 68 6.83 -2.82 -1.14
C ASP A 68 6.90 -1.56 -0.27
N LEU A 69 6.29 -1.63 0.93
CA LEU A 69 6.16 -0.50 1.85
C LEU A 69 6.81 -0.82 3.18
N THR A 70 7.47 0.16 3.76
CA THR A 70 7.97 0.15 5.13
C THR A 70 7.39 1.35 5.88
N ILE A 71 6.78 1.09 7.04
CA ILE A 71 6.17 2.09 7.90
C ILE A 71 6.96 2.13 9.20
N ASP A 72 7.43 3.32 9.58
CA ASP A 72 8.11 3.56 10.85
C ASP A 72 7.09 3.59 11.98
N THR A 73 7.06 2.55 12.83
CA THR A 73 6.12 2.44 13.96
C THR A 73 6.40 3.48 15.04
N THR A 74 7.63 4.00 15.13
CA THR A 74 7.98 5.07 16.09
C THR A 74 7.29 6.38 15.77
N SER A 75 6.86 6.56 14.50
CA SER A 75 6.17 7.74 14.00
C SER A 75 4.67 7.78 14.33
N ILE A 76 4.15 6.77 15.03
CA ILE A 76 2.73 6.71 15.41
C ILE A 76 2.31 7.93 16.24
N LYS A 77 1.17 8.48 15.88
CA LYS A 77 0.52 9.62 16.54
C LYS A 77 -0.96 9.36 16.71
N THR A 78 -1.46 9.77 17.86
CA THR A 78 -2.87 9.92 18.19
C THR A 78 -3.18 11.40 18.41
N PHE A 79 -4.37 11.74 18.91
CA PHE A 79 -4.70 13.13 19.29
C PHE A 79 -4.27 13.51 20.72
N ASP A 80 -3.58 12.60 21.45
CA ASP A 80 -3.14 12.82 22.82
C ASP A 80 -1.78 12.17 23.06
N THR A 81 -0.81 12.95 23.53
CA THR A 81 0.57 12.47 23.77
C THR A 81 0.65 11.36 24.79
N ARG A 82 -0.30 11.26 25.73
CA ARG A 82 -0.38 10.13 26.70
C ARG A 82 -0.77 8.84 26.00
N LEU A 83 -1.70 8.93 25.03
CA LEU A 83 -2.06 7.78 24.19
C LEU A 83 -0.90 7.40 23.26
N ASP A 84 -0.17 8.37 22.70
CA ASP A 84 1.04 8.11 21.91
C ASP A 84 2.02 7.22 22.70
N ALA A 85 2.28 7.55 23.96
CA ALA A 85 3.17 6.77 24.81
C ALA A 85 2.64 5.34 25.05
N ILE A 86 1.33 5.20 25.26
CA ILE A 86 0.68 3.90 25.49
C ILE A 86 0.79 3.02 24.24
N VAL A 87 0.42 3.54 23.06
CA VAL A 87 0.41 2.75 21.82
C VAL A 87 1.82 2.40 21.34
N LYS A 88 2.83 3.19 21.69
CA LYS A 88 4.25 2.87 21.43
C LYS A 88 4.78 1.76 22.33
N GLY A 89 4.17 1.57 23.51
CA GLY A 89 4.64 0.63 24.51
C GLY A 89 4.49 -0.84 24.14
N GLU A 90 5.05 -1.70 24.99
CA GLU A 90 5.15 -3.16 24.82
C GLU A 90 3.79 -3.85 24.59
N ARG A 91 2.72 -3.34 25.20
CA ARG A 91 1.36 -3.91 25.09
C ARG A 91 0.70 -3.67 23.73
N PHE A 92 1.27 -2.76 22.91
CA PHE A 92 0.75 -2.40 21.59
C PHE A 92 1.83 -2.57 20.52
N PHE A 93 2.37 -1.49 19.95
CA PHE A 93 3.33 -1.59 18.85
C PHE A 93 4.73 -2.00 19.28
N ASN A 94 5.08 -1.88 20.57
CA ASN A 94 6.41 -2.23 21.11
C ASN A 94 7.53 -1.69 20.19
N VAL A 95 7.49 -0.38 19.96
CA VAL A 95 8.31 0.26 18.90
C VAL A 95 9.81 0.15 19.14
N GLU A 96 10.25 -0.08 20.38
CA GLU A 96 11.66 -0.33 20.71
C GLU A 96 12.14 -1.66 20.12
N LYS A 97 11.29 -2.68 20.15
CA LYS A 97 11.61 -4.02 19.61
C LYS A 97 11.24 -4.14 18.14
N TYR A 98 10.17 -3.49 17.72
CA TYR A 98 9.63 -3.57 16.37
C TYR A 98 9.46 -2.15 15.76
N PRO A 99 10.57 -1.47 15.42
CA PRO A 99 10.54 -0.08 14.96
C PRO A 99 9.89 0.09 13.59
N THR A 100 9.65 -1.00 12.87
CA THR A 100 9.03 -0.97 11.54
C THR A 100 7.97 -2.05 11.39
N MET A 101 6.98 -1.79 10.54
CA MET A 101 6.12 -2.79 9.91
C MET A 101 6.23 -2.70 8.39
N THR A 102 6.01 -3.81 7.69
CA THR A 102 6.19 -3.87 6.23
C THR A 102 4.98 -4.51 5.56
N PHE A 103 4.67 -4.05 4.36
CA PHE A 103 3.70 -4.70 3.48
C PHE A 103 4.37 -5.01 2.14
N LYS A 104 4.28 -6.27 1.70
CA LYS A 104 4.79 -6.73 0.40
C LYS A 104 3.67 -7.39 -0.38
N SER A 105 3.37 -6.85 -1.55
CA SER A 105 2.31 -7.41 -2.38
C SER A 105 2.67 -8.78 -2.95
N THR A 106 1.66 -9.64 -3.02
CA THR A 106 1.72 -10.95 -3.70
C THR A 106 0.91 -10.94 -4.99
N ASN A 107 -0.10 -10.06 -5.08
CA ASN A 107 -0.95 -9.91 -6.25
C ASN A 107 -1.46 -8.47 -6.37
N MET A 108 -1.76 -8.03 -7.59
CA MET A 108 -2.38 -6.74 -7.87
C MET A 108 -3.51 -6.94 -8.89
N ALA A 109 -4.71 -6.49 -8.53
CA ALA A 109 -5.90 -6.59 -9.36
C ALA A 109 -6.16 -5.27 -10.10
N PHE A 110 -6.54 -5.39 -11.37
CA PHE A 110 -6.83 -4.27 -12.25
C PHE A 110 -8.26 -4.30 -12.80
N ASP A 111 -8.84 -3.12 -12.97
CA ASP A 111 -10.03 -2.86 -13.76
C ASP A 111 -9.69 -1.79 -14.81
N GLY A 112 -9.63 -2.21 -16.08
CA GLY A 112 -9.02 -1.37 -17.12
C GLY A 112 -7.57 -1.04 -16.75
N ASP A 113 -7.21 0.23 -16.73
CA ASP A 113 -5.88 0.73 -16.35
C ASP A 113 -5.75 1.11 -14.87
N ARG A 114 -6.81 0.87 -14.09
CA ARG A 114 -6.87 1.22 -12.67
C ARG A 114 -6.53 0.01 -11.81
N VAL A 115 -5.70 0.22 -10.80
CA VAL A 115 -5.53 -0.73 -9.71
C VAL A 115 -6.78 -0.66 -8.82
N VAL A 116 -7.40 -1.81 -8.53
CA VAL A 116 -8.63 -1.92 -7.71
C VAL A 116 -8.43 -2.75 -6.45
N GLY A 117 -7.34 -3.49 -6.37
CA GLY A 117 -7.01 -4.31 -5.20
C GLY A 117 -5.55 -4.71 -5.18
N VAL A 118 -5.03 -4.94 -3.98
CA VAL A 118 -3.66 -5.43 -3.76
C VAL A 118 -3.72 -6.45 -2.63
N ASP A 119 -3.36 -7.70 -2.91
CA ASP A 119 -3.12 -8.71 -1.89
C ASP A 119 -1.65 -8.72 -1.52
N GLY A 120 -1.33 -8.98 -0.27
CA GLY A 120 0.06 -9.01 0.18
C GLY A 120 0.21 -9.49 1.61
N ASP A 121 1.45 -9.51 2.06
CA ASP A 121 1.85 -9.94 3.39
C ASP A 121 2.18 -8.71 4.25
N LEU A 122 1.42 -8.52 5.33
CA LEU A 122 1.70 -7.52 6.37
C LEU A 122 2.51 -8.17 7.49
N THR A 123 3.71 -7.65 7.72
CA THR A 123 4.53 -8.02 8.88
C THR A 123 4.45 -6.91 9.93
N MET A 124 3.95 -7.24 11.11
CA MET A 124 3.83 -6.35 12.27
C MET A 124 4.12 -7.15 13.54
N LEU A 125 4.84 -6.58 14.51
CA LEU A 125 5.23 -7.25 15.75
C LEU A 125 5.96 -8.58 15.52
N GLY A 126 6.70 -8.72 14.42
CA GLY A 126 7.40 -9.95 14.04
C GLY A 126 6.51 -11.07 13.50
N VAL A 127 5.20 -10.83 13.33
CA VAL A 127 4.23 -11.77 12.77
C VAL A 127 3.85 -11.33 11.36
N THR A 128 3.87 -12.26 10.41
CA THR A 128 3.46 -12.02 9.02
C THR A 128 2.12 -12.68 8.73
N LYS A 129 1.18 -11.93 8.18
CA LYS A 129 -0.16 -12.41 7.79
C LYS A 129 -0.57 -11.85 6.43
N PRO A 130 -1.32 -12.62 5.63
CA PRO A 130 -1.90 -12.12 4.41
C PRO A 130 -2.98 -11.06 4.70
N VAL A 131 -2.96 -9.99 3.92
CA VAL A 131 -3.93 -8.90 3.98
C VAL A 131 -4.33 -8.49 2.57
N SER A 132 -5.63 -8.32 2.33
CA SER A 132 -6.16 -7.77 1.08
C SER A 132 -6.51 -6.30 1.27
N LEU A 133 -5.99 -5.46 0.40
CA LEU A 133 -6.27 -4.03 0.34
C LEU A 133 -7.26 -3.76 -0.80
N LYS A 134 -8.38 -3.11 -0.50
CA LYS A 134 -9.27 -2.55 -1.52
C LYS A 134 -8.78 -1.16 -1.91
N VAL A 135 -8.46 -0.95 -3.17
CA VAL A 135 -8.11 0.37 -3.71
C VAL A 135 -9.41 1.10 -4.08
N VAL A 136 -9.70 2.19 -3.36
CA VAL A 136 -10.93 2.98 -3.53
C VAL A 136 -10.76 4.12 -4.51
N THR A 137 -9.55 4.69 -4.57
CA THR A 137 -9.17 5.69 -5.58
C THR A 137 -7.83 5.32 -6.20
N PHE A 138 -7.67 5.60 -7.51
CA PHE A 138 -6.40 5.44 -8.22
C PHE A 138 -6.37 6.42 -9.39
N ALA A 139 -5.30 7.21 -9.48
CA ALA A 139 -5.05 8.12 -10.57
C ALA A 139 -3.56 8.26 -10.85
N CYS A 140 -3.19 8.42 -12.12
CA CYS A 140 -1.84 8.80 -12.51
C CYS A 140 -1.90 10.02 -13.45
N GLY A 141 -0.90 10.89 -13.33
CA GLY A 141 -0.82 12.11 -14.12
C GLY A 141 0.49 12.84 -13.90
N GLU A 142 0.52 14.10 -14.32
CA GLU A 142 1.63 15.01 -14.07
C GLU A 142 1.29 15.91 -12.87
N ASN A 143 2.20 16.03 -11.92
CA ASN A 143 2.03 16.98 -10.82
C ASN A 143 2.05 18.42 -11.37
N PRO A 144 1.00 19.24 -11.12
CA PRO A 144 0.89 20.57 -11.72
C PRO A 144 1.97 21.55 -11.26
N PHE A 145 2.61 21.31 -10.10
CA PHE A 145 3.60 22.22 -9.54
C PHE A 145 5.02 21.91 -10.02
N ASN A 146 5.43 20.64 -10.01
CA ASN A 146 6.82 20.26 -10.31
C ASN A 146 6.97 19.51 -11.66
N LYS A 147 5.85 19.26 -12.37
CA LYS A 147 5.80 18.63 -13.70
C LYS A 147 6.31 17.18 -13.73
N LYS A 148 6.46 16.54 -12.57
CA LYS A 148 6.89 15.14 -12.50
C LYS A 148 5.70 14.19 -12.67
N PRO A 149 5.86 13.09 -13.42
CA PRO A 149 4.87 12.03 -13.44
C PRO A 149 4.68 11.42 -12.05
N MET A 150 3.43 11.23 -11.64
CA MET A 150 3.07 10.64 -10.36
C MET A 150 1.83 9.77 -10.46
N CYS A 151 1.68 8.86 -9.51
CA CYS A 151 0.43 8.15 -9.26
C CYS A 151 0.02 8.36 -7.80
N GLY A 152 -1.29 8.42 -7.59
CA GLY A 152 -1.89 8.46 -6.26
C GLY A 152 -2.97 7.40 -6.13
N ALA A 153 -3.11 6.85 -4.93
CA ALA A 153 -4.13 5.87 -4.58
C ALA A 153 -4.57 6.03 -3.12
N GLU A 154 -5.78 5.61 -2.83
CA GLU A 154 -6.22 5.34 -1.47
C GLU A 154 -6.63 3.88 -1.38
N ALA A 155 -6.05 3.15 -0.42
CA ALA A 155 -6.39 1.76 -0.15
C ALA A 155 -6.96 1.60 1.26
N THR A 156 -7.89 0.66 1.44
CA THR A 156 -8.53 0.40 2.74
C THR A 156 -8.56 -1.09 3.04
N THR A 157 -8.49 -1.41 4.34
CA THR A 157 -8.72 -2.77 4.85
C THR A 157 -9.22 -2.72 6.29
N THR A 158 -9.68 -3.86 6.80
CA THR A 158 -9.92 -4.08 8.23
C THR A 158 -9.18 -5.33 8.66
N ILE A 159 -8.39 -5.23 9.72
CA ILE A 159 -7.65 -6.34 10.29
C ILE A 159 -8.06 -6.57 11.74
N LYS A 160 -7.81 -7.79 12.26
CA LYS A 160 -7.90 -8.07 13.69
C LYS A 160 -6.51 -7.94 14.32
N ARG A 161 -6.31 -6.93 15.19
CA ARG A 161 -5.01 -6.69 15.81
C ARG A 161 -4.49 -7.88 16.64
N SER A 162 -5.41 -8.70 17.18
CA SER A 162 -5.08 -9.92 17.91
C SER A 162 -4.31 -10.95 17.06
N GLU A 163 -4.50 -10.96 15.75
CA GLU A 163 -3.78 -11.86 14.84
C GLU A 163 -2.27 -11.60 14.80
N TRP A 164 -1.84 -10.40 15.18
CA TRP A 164 -0.43 -10.03 15.34
C TRP A 164 0.03 -10.01 16.81
N GLY A 165 -0.78 -10.60 17.73
CA GLY A 165 -0.43 -10.69 19.15
C GLY A 165 -0.75 -9.44 19.98
N MET A 166 -1.37 -8.41 19.40
CA MET A 166 -1.80 -7.20 20.11
C MET A 166 -3.13 -7.45 20.81
N THR A 167 -3.10 -8.07 22.01
CA THR A 167 -4.29 -8.58 22.70
C THR A 167 -4.71 -7.77 23.93
N ASP A 168 -3.93 -6.75 24.33
CA ASP A 168 -4.26 -5.94 25.52
C ASP A 168 -5.64 -5.27 25.36
N GLY A 169 -6.43 -5.32 26.44
CA GLY A 169 -7.77 -4.70 26.47
C GLY A 169 -8.89 -5.40 25.70
N LEU A 170 -8.64 -6.51 24.99
CA LEU A 170 -9.68 -7.21 24.20
C LEU A 170 -10.89 -7.63 25.02
N LYS A 171 -10.69 -8.11 26.26
CA LYS A 171 -11.80 -8.58 27.13
C LYS A 171 -12.83 -7.49 27.42
N ILE A 172 -12.43 -6.25 27.37
CA ILE A 172 -13.28 -5.08 27.63
C ILE A 172 -13.48 -4.21 26.37
N ASN A 173 -13.07 -4.76 25.21
CA ASN A 173 -13.16 -4.07 23.91
C ASN A 173 -12.46 -2.68 23.92
N ASN A 174 -11.26 -2.60 24.51
CA ASN A 174 -10.50 -1.35 24.67
C ASN A 174 -9.01 -1.48 24.33
N PRO A 175 -8.58 -1.16 23.09
CA PRO A 175 -9.44 -0.89 21.91
C PRO A 175 -10.08 -2.15 21.36
N ALA A 176 -11.00 -1.98 20.41
CA ALA A 176 -11.62 -3.08 19.68
C ALA A 176 -10.56 -3.93 18.95
N ASP A 177 -10.92 -5.17 18.65
CA ASP A 177 -10.04 -6.07 17.87
C ASP A 177 -9.96 -5.66 16.39
N ASP A 178 -11.09 -5.27 15.83
CA ASP A 178 -11.17 -4.79 14.45
C ASP A 178 -10.56 -3.38 14.33
N ILE A 179 -9.54 -3.28 13.48
CA ILE A 179 -8.86 -2.03 13.16
C ILE A 179 -9.10 -1.73 11.68
N LYS A 180 -9.82 -0.65 11.39
CA LYS A 180 -9.96 -0.14 10.04
C LYS A 180 -8.72 0.68 9.67
N ILE A 181 -8.14 0.39 8.53
CA ILE A 181 -6.92 1.04 8.03
C ILE A 181 -7.24 1.73 6.72
N THR A 182 -6.75 2.96 6.58
CA THR A 182 -6.76 3.73 5.33
C THR A 182 -5.33 4.13 5.00
N ILE A 183 -4.92 3.88 3.76
CA ILE A 183 -3.55 4.09 3.30
C ILE A 183 -3.61 5.00 2.07
N PRO A 184 -3.48 6.33 2.26
CA PRO A 184 -3.21 7.24 1.15
C PRO A 184 -1.76 7.03 0.69
N ILE A 185 -1.55 7.00 -0.61
CA ILE A 185 -0.22 6.91 -1.24
C ILE A 185 -0.16 7.89 -2.38
N GLU A 186 0.86 8.73 -2.37
CA GLU A 186 1.36 9.45 -3.53
C GLU A 186 2.78 8.97 -3.85
N ALA A 187 3.09 8.79 -5.12
CA ALA A 187 4.40 8.30 -5.52
C ALA A 187 4.84 8.91 -6.85
N TYR A 188 6.08 9.34 -6.92
CA TYR A 188 6.69 9.92 -8.11
C TYR A 188 7.45 8.87 -8.92
N ARG A 189 7.31 8.92 -10.23
CA ARG A 189 8.08 8.06 -11.13
C ARG A 189 9.57 8.39 -11.04
N GLU A 190 10.41 7.34 -10.88
CA GLU A 190 11.87 7.41 -10.99
C GLU A 190 12.35 7.81 -12.36
#